data_ccbf70afb916e3b8d377edc975b76814
#
_entry.id   ccbf70afb916e3b8d377edc975b76814
#
_cell.length_a   1.000
_cell.length_b   1.000
_cell.length_c   1.000
_cell.angle_alpha   90.00
_cell.angle_beta   90.00
_cell.angle_gamma   90.00
#
_symmetry.space_group_name_H-M   'P 1'
#
loop_
_entity.id
_entity.type
_entity.pdbx_description
1 polymer ?
#
loop_
_entity_poly.entity_id
_entity_poly.type
_entity_poly.pdbx_seq_one_letter_code
_entity_poly.pdbx_strand_id
1 'polypeptide(L)'
;MENTLNYINTSMHNLQPLPAIGNKQTAACQYYNTHGMTFGKDEVWRFVDFSSFLNDSLDIPESDETHEYEFTCNIPNLDTTRLTLFNGYVSAHDKMIVTEQGVIMGSLKEALKTYPELVAKYFGTC
;
A
#
# COMPACT_ATOMS: atom_id res chain seq x y z
N MET A 1 -13.43 11.37 -15.39
CA MET A 1 -12.34 10.65 -14.66
C MET A 1 -11.45 11.71 -14.04
N GLU A 2 -11.12 11.53 -12.77
CA GLU A 2 -10.18 12.39 -12.06
C GLU A 2 -8.75 11.96 -12.39
N ASN A 3 -7.82 12.89 -12.61
CA ASN A 3 -6.44 12.50 -12.84
C ASN A 3 -5.76 12.08 -11.52
N THR A 4 -4.66 11.36 -11.63
CA THR A 4 -3.93 10.80 -10.48
C THR A 4 -3.57 11.85 -9.44
N LEU A 5 -3.16 13.03 -9.87
CA LEU A 5 -2.78 14.12 -8.95
C LEU A 5 -3.99 14.63 -8.13
N ASN A 6 -5.13 14.81 -8.76
CA ASN A 6 -6.35 15.22 -8.07
C ASN A 6 -6.83 14.13 -7.11
N TYR A 7 -6.76 12.86 -7.51
CA TYR A 7 -7.08 11.75 -6.63
C TYR A 7 -6.18 11.73 -5.38
N ILE A 8 -4.87 11.90 -5.54
CA ILE A 8 -3.94 11.97 -4.41
C ILE A 8 -4.31 13.13 -3.48
N ASN A 9 -4.51 14.33 -4.01
CA ASN A 9 -4.88 15.50 -3.22
C ASN A 9 -6.19 15.28 -2.46
N THR A 10 -7.22 14.78 -3.12
CA THR A 10 -8.53 14.49 -2.51
C THR A 10 -8.40 13.42 -1.42
N SER A 11 -7.63 12.37 -1.67
CA SER A 11 -7.39 11.30 -0.70
C SER A 11 -6.63 11.80 0.54
N MET A 12 -5.65 12.69 0.36
CA MET A 12 -4.92 13.31 1.47
C MET A 12 -5.80 14.20 2.35
N HIS A 13 -6.73 14.95 1.75
CA HIS A 13 -7.69 15.78 2.49
C HIS A 13 -8.72 14.95 3.27
N ASN A 14 -9.11 13.80 2.75
CA ASN A 14 -10.12 12.92 3.35
C ASN A 14 -9.52 11.84 4.26
N LEU A 15 -8.20 11.85 4.46
CA LEU A 15 -7.50 10.83 5.24
C LEU A 15 -8.00 10.79 6.68
N GLN A 16 -8.55 9.65 7.10
CA GLN A 16 -8.91 9.39 8.49
C GLN A 16 -7.71 8.78 9.22
N PRO A 17 -7.27 9.39 10.33
CA PRO A 17 -6.15 8.85 11.10
C PRO A 17 -6.44 7.44 11.62
N LEU A 18 -5.53 6.53 11.38
CA LEU A 18 -5.61 5.16 11.90
C LEU A 18 -5.01 5.10 13.31
N PRO A 19 -5.64 4.39 14.27
CA PRO A 19 -5.25 4.42 15.68
C PRO A 19 -3.76 4.17 15.95
N ALA A 20 -3.17 3.21 15.24
CA ALA A 20 -1.78 2.81 15.47
C ALA A 20 -0.74 3.73 14.80
N ILE A 21 -1.09 4.39 13.70
CA ILE A 21 -0.15 5.16 12.85
C ILE A 21 -0.63 6.60 12.56
N GLY A 22 -1.70 7.07 13.20
CA GLY A 22 -2.33 8.36 12.94
C GLY A 22 -1.37 9.54 13.05
N ASN A 23 -0.48 9.54 14.03
CA ASN A 23 0.53 10.58 14.18
C ASN A 23 1.50 10.64 12.99
N LYS A 24 1.91 9.46 12.48
CA LYS A 24 2.79 9.37 11.30
C LYS A 24 2.06 9.81 10.03
N GLN A 25 0.78 9.43 9.88
CA GLN A 25 -0.07 9.90 8.79
C GLN A 25 -0.22 11.42 8.80
N THR A 26 -0.51 12.00 9.97
CA THR A 26 -0.64 13.46 10.12
C THR A 26 0.66 14.18 9.75
N ALA A 27 1.80 13.69 10.24
CA ALA A 27 3.11 14.25 9.91
C ALA A 27 3.41 14.15 8.41
N ALA A 28 3.11 13.02 7.78
CA ALA A 28 3.28 12.84 6.34
C ALA A 28 2.38 13.78 5.52
N CYS A 29 1.12 13.97 5.93
CA CYS A 29 0.22 14.93 5.29
C CYS A 29 0.72 16.37 5.43
N GLN A 30 1.21 16.75 6.61
CA GLN A 30 1.79 18.09 6.83
C GLN A 30 3.02 18.31 5.96
N TYR A 31 3.90 17.32 5.87
CA TYR A 31 5.06 17.38 4.99
C TYR A 31 4.65 17.56 3.53
N TYR A 32 3.70 16.76 3.06
CA TYR A 32 3.18 16.85 1.71
C TYR A 32 2.54 18.23 1.41
N ASN A 33 1.73 18.74 2.33
CA ASN A 33 1.08 20.05 2.15
C ASN A 33 2.10 21.21 2.10
N THR A 34 3.26 21.05 2.75
CA THR A 34 4.32 22.07 2.78
C THR A 34 5.24 21.99 1.55
N HIS A 35 5.59 20.79 1.12
CA HIS A 35 6.61 20.55 0.10
C HIS A 35 6.02 20.15 -1.26
N GLY A 36 4.78 19.65 -1.27
CA GLY A 36 4.15 19.07 -2.46
C GLY A 36 4.87 17.81 -2.94
N MET A 37 4.63 17.46 -4.18
CA MET A 37 5.40 16.41 -4.88
C MET A 37 6.76 16.96 -5.28
N THR A 38 7.82 16.42 -4.69
CA THR A 38 9.21 16.88 -4.93
C THR A 38 9.86 16.21 -6.15
N PHE A 39 9.09 15.46 -6.93
CA PHE A 39 9.57 14.81 -8.15
C PHE A 39 10.24 15.82 -9.09
N GLY A 40 11.46 15.54 -9.49
CA GLY A 40 12.26 16.39 -10.37
C GLY A 40 13.04 17.51 -9.68
N LYS A 41 12.75 17.82 -8.41
CA LYS A 41 13.56 18.76 -7.60
C LYS A 41 14.57 18.06 -6.72
N ASP A 42 14.35 16.77 -6.46
CA ASP A 42 15.24 15.92 -5.67
C ASP A 42 16.25 15.24 -6.59
N GLU A 43 17.51 15.19 -6.16
CA GLU A 43 18.60 14.55 -6.92
C GLU A 43 18.31 13.09 -7.26
N VAL A 44 17.62 12.38 -6.37
CA VAL A 44 17.22 10.97 -6.56
C VAL A 44 16.29 10.80 -7.75
N TRP A 45 15.40 11.77 -7.98
CA TRP A 45 14.34 11.70 -9.00
C TRP A 45 14.63 12.55 -10.23
N ARG A 46 15.83 13.17 -10.32
CA ARG A 46 16.21 14.14 -11.36
C ARG A 46 15.99 13.66 -12.80
N PHE A 47 16.14 12.38 -13.04
CA PHE A 47 16.02 11.78 -14.37
C PHE A 47 14.69 11.05 -14.61
N VAL A 48 13.74 11.14 -13.70
CA VAL A 48 12.43 10.48 -13.82
C VAL A 48 11.36 11.52 -14.08
N ASP A 49 10.66 11.37 -15.20
CA ASP A 49 9.49 12.21 -15.52
C ASP A 49 8.21 11.50 -15.09
N PHE A 50 7.56 12.05 -14.08
CA PHE A 50 6.28 11.55 -13.57
C PHE A 50 5.07 12.27 -14.18
N SER A 51 5.26 13.20 -15.12
CA SER A 51 4.17 14.03 -15.64
C SER A 51 3.08 13.21 -16.31
N SER A 52 3.44 12.18 -17.08
CA SER A 52 2.48 11.27 -17.70
C SER A 52 1.63 10.57 -16.64
N PHE A 53 2.26 9.95 -15.65
CA PHE A 53 1.58 9.25 -14.57
C PHE A 53 0.63 10.15 -13.76
N LEU A 54 1.04 11.37 -13.46
CA LEU A 54 0.23 12.30 -12.67
C LEU A 54 -0.97 12.85 -13.44
N ASN A 55 -0.87 12.93 -14.77
CA ASN A 55 -1.94 13.42 -15.64
C ASN A 55 -2.88 12.30 -16.11
N ASP A 56 -2.46 11.04 -16.03
CA ASP A 56 -3.31 9.92 -16.41
C ASP A 56 -4.48 9.75 -15.43
N SER A 57 -5.62 9.32 -15.95
CA SER A 57 -6.74 8.89 -15.12
C SER A 57 -6.57 7.42 -14.74
N LEU A 58 -6.49 7.15 -13.45
CA LEU A 58 -6.45 5.81 -12.91
C LEU A 58 -7.83 5.40 -12.40
N ASP A 59 -8.31 4.24 -12.84
CA ASP A 59 -9.42 3.58 -12.18
C ASP A 59 -8.88 2.81 -10.98
N ILE A 60 -9.31 3.20 -9.79
CA ILE A 60 -8.95 2.46 -8.58
C ILE A 60 -9.99 1.38 -8.38
N PRO A 61 -9.59 0.12 -8.49
CA PRO A 61 -10.53 -0.98 -8.34
C PRO A 61 -11.09 -0.99 -6.91
N GLU A 62 -12.40 -1.17 -6.79
CA GLU A 62 -13.00 -1.52 -5.51
C GLU A 62 -12.46 -2.89 -5.07
N SER A 63 -12.35 -3.09 -3.76
CA SER A 63 -11.89 -4.37 -3.22
C SER A 63 -12.87 -5.46 -3.65
N ASP A 64 -12.45 -6.30 -4.57
CA ASP A 64 -13.23 -7.44 -5.02
C ASP A 64 -12.91 -8.65 -4.15
N GLU A 65 -13.67 -8.81 -3.06
CA GLU A 65 -13.53 -9.96 -2.16
C GLU A 65 -14.05 -11.26 -2.78
N THR A 66 -14.65 -11.19 -3.98
CA THR A 66 -15.39 -12.31 -4.59
C THR A 66 -14.62 -13.08 -5.64
N HIS A 67 -13.51 -12.53 -6.16
CA HIS A 67 -12.75 -13.22 -7.20
C HIS A 67 -11.72 -14.17 -6.59
N GLU A 68 -11.96 -15.45 -6.78
CA GLU A 68 -10.99 -16.52 -6.55
C GLU A 68 -10.12 -16.66 -7.79
N TYR A 69 -8.84 -16.37 -7.67
CA TYR A 69 -7.87 -16.61 -8.74
C TYR A 69 -7.01 -17.81 -8.39
N GLU A 70 -7.12 -18.87 -9.19
CA GLU A 70 -6.16 -19.97 -9.16
C GLU A 70 -4.91 -19.59 -9.95
N PHE A 71 -3.81 -19.39 -9.24
CA PHE A 71 -2.50 -19.30 -9.86
C PHE A 71 -1.94 -20.69 -10.10
N THR A 72 -1.81 -21.06 -11.37
CA THR A 72 -1.28 -22.37 -11.77
C THR A 72 0.26 -22.42 -11.84
N CYS A 73 0.94 -21.30 -11.68
CA CYS A 73 2.40 -21.21 -11.77
C CYS A 73 3.04 -21.58 -10.43
N ASN A 74 3.36 -22.85 -10.25
CA ASN A 74 4.13 -23.36 -9.12
C ASN A 74 5.51 -23.80 -9.57
N ILE A 75 6.54 -23.52 -8.77
CA ILE A 75 7.84 -24.15 -8.95
C ILE A 75 7.75 -25.55 -8.34
N PRO A 76 7.85 -26.63 -9.14
CA PRO A 76 7.75 -27.99 -8.64
C PRO A 76 8.81 -28.26 -7.55
N ASN A 77 8.41 -28.97 -6.50
CA ASN A 77 9.30 -29.38 -5.38
C ASN A 77 9.89 -28.24 -4.53
N LEU A 78 9.35 -27.01 -4.65
CA LEU A 78 9.72 -25.93 -3.75
C LEU A 78 8.60 -25.73 -2.72
N ASP A 79 8.92 -25.96 -1.44
CA ASP A 79 8.02 -25.64 -0.34
C ASP A 79 7.99 -24.13 -0.14
N THR A 80 6.88 -23.51 -0.51
CA THR A 80 6.72 -22.06 -0.49
C THR A 80 5.42 -21.65 0.19
N THR A 81 5.51 -20.60 1.00
CA THR A 81 4.32 -19.88 1.46
C THR A 81 3.95 -18.82 0.42
N ARG A 82 2.71 -18.81 -0.03
CA ARG A 82 2.22 -17.91 -1.08
C ARG A 82 1.27 -16.89 -0.51
N LEU A 83 1.43 -15.65 -0.95
CA LEU A 83 0.46 -14.58 -0.77
C LEU A 83 -0.02 -14.12 -2.15
N THR A 84 -1.31 -14.22 -2.43
CA THR A 84 -1.90 -13.83 -3.70
C THR A 84 -2.47 -12.43 -3.61
N LEU A 85 -2.05 -11.56 -4.54
CA LEU A 85 -2.59 -10.21 -4.66
C LEU A 85 -3.26 -10.03 -6.02
N PHE A 86 -4.43 -9.41 -6.00
CA PHE A 86 -5.14 -9.01 -7.21
C PHE A 86 -5.45 -7.51 -7.15
N ASN A 87 -5.03 -6.75 -8.15
CA ASN A 87 -5.17 -5.29 -8.20
C ASN A 87 -4.74 -4.58 -6.89
N GLY A 88 -3.72 -5.10 -6.22
CA GLY A 88 -3.22 -4.55 -4.94
C GLY A 88 -3.97 -5.04 -3.70
N TYR A 89 -5.02 -5.82 -3.84
CA TYR A 89 -5.75 -6.42 -2.72
C TYR A 89 -5.29 -7.87 -2.49
N VAL A 90 -5.16 -8.23 -1.21
CA VAL A 90 -4.85 -9.61 -0.82
C VAL A 90 -6.08 -10.48 -1.00
N SER A 91 -5.92 -11.64 -1.61
CA SER A 91 -7.00 -12.63 -1.79
C SER A 91 -7.69 -12.94 -0.46
N ALA A 92 -9.00 -13.19 -0.51
CA ALA A 92 -9.79 -13.54 0.68
C ALA A 92 -9.26 -14.77 1.42
N HIS A 93 -8.60 -15.69 0.71
CA HIS A 93 -7.98 -16.89 1.27
C HIS A 93 -6.67 -16.62 2.01
N ASP A 94 -5.98 -15.51 1.68
CA ASP A 94 -4.62 -15.19 2.17
C ASP A 94 -4.61 -14.02 3.16
N LYS A 95 -5.70 -13.78 3.89
CA LYS A 95 -5.88 -12.56 4.72
C LYS A 95 -4.73 -12.31 5.70
N MET A 96 -4.27 -13.35 6.36
CA MET A 96 -3.12 -13.32 7.28
C MET A 96 -2.54 -14.71 7.41
N ILE A 97 -1.31 -14.87 7.03
CA ILE A 97 -0.56 -16.14 7.10
C ILE A 97 0.51 -15.98 8.17
N VAL A 98 0.57 -16.94 9.09
CA VAL A 98 1.64 -17.03 10.08
C VAL A 98 2.35 -18.37 9.87
N THR A 99 3.61 -18.32 9.49
CA THR A 99 4.41 -19.53 9.28
C THR A 99 4.86 -20.14 10.61
N GLU A 100 5.27 -21.41 10.59
CA GLU A 100 5.86 -22.09 11.76
C GLU A 100 7.11 -21.37 12.29
N GLN A 101 7.85 -20.71 11.41
CA GLN A 101 9.04 -19.90 11.76
C GLN A 101 8.69 -18.52 12.33
N GLY A 102 7.40 -18.18 12.46
CA GLY A 102 6.94 -16.91 13.00
C GLY A 102 6.95 -15.75 12.00
N VAL A 103 7.07 -16.04 10.71
CA VAL A 103 6.91 -15.00 9.68
C VAL A 103 5.43 -14.69 9.50
N ILE A 104 5.08 -13.39 9.54
CA ILE A 104 3.71 -12.91 9.36
C ILE A 104 3.62 -12.24 7.99
N MET A 105 2.68 -12.68 7.16
CA MET A 105 2.41 -12.11 5.84
C MET A 105 0.93 -11.79 5.71
N GLY A 106 0.61 -10.64 5.11
CA GLY A 106 -0.78 -10.24 4.91
C GLY A 106 -0.92 -8.78 4.50
N SER A 107 -2.16 -8.28 4.47
CA SER A 107 -2.40 -6.88 4.18
C SER A 107 -2.04 -5.99 5.38
N LEU A 108 -1.58 -4.76 5.10
CA LEU A 108 -1.34 -3.76 6.15
C LEU A 108 -2.62 -3.48 6.94
N LYS A 109 -3.79 -3.51 6.30
CA LYS A 109 -5.10 -3.29 6.92
C LYS A 109 -5.38 -4.33 8.02
N GLU A 110 -5.10 -5.60 7.77
CA GLU A 110 -5.26 -6.67 8.76
C GLU A 110 -4.16 -6.63 9.82
N ALA A 111 -2.92 -6.30 9.42
CA ALA A 111 -1.82 -6.13 10.37
C ALA A 111 -2.08 -5.01 11.38
N LEU A 112 -2.68 -3.90 10.97
CA LEU A 112 -3.09 -2.81 11.87
C LEU A 112 -4.13 -3.23 12.90
N LYS A 113 -4.99 -4.20 12.58
CA LYS A 113 -5.97 -4.74 13.53
C LYS A 113 -5.37 -5.76 14.49
N THR A 114 -4.53 -6.65 13.96
CA THR A 114 -4.04 -7.83 14.69
C THR A 114 -2.73 -7.55 15.43
N TYR A 115 -1.85 -6.72 14.85
CA TYR A 115 -0.51 -6.40 15.36
C TYR A 115 -0.23 -4.89 15.36
N PRO A 116 -1.11 -4.04 15.96
CA PRO A 116 -1.00 -2.58 15.88
C PRO A 116 0.33 -2.05 16.44
N GLU A 117 0.84 -2.63 17.52
CA GLU A 117 2.10 -2.19 18.13
C GLU A 117 3.31 -2.48 17.24
N LEU A 118 3.32 -3.65 16.58
CA LEU A 118 4.37 -4.01 15.65
C LEU A 118 4.39 -3.05 14.44
N VAL A 119 3.21 -2.78 13.89
CA VAL A 119 3.08 -1.83 12.77
C VAL A 119 3.49 -0.43 13.23
N ALA A 120 3.01 0.05 14.37
CA ALA A 120 3.37 1.37 14.89
C ALA A 120 4.87 1.55 15.08
N LYS A 121 5.57 0.48 15.49
CA LYS A 121 7.02 0.50 15.72
C LYS A 121 7.81 0.63 14.42
N TYR A 122 7.43 -0.07 13.36
CA TYR A 122 8.27 -0.21 12.17
C TYR A 122 7.75 0.56 10.94
N PHE A 123 6.45 0.84 10.84
CA PHE A 123 5.89 1.54 9.70
C PHE A 123 6.44 2.96 9.56
N GLY A 124 7.00 3.29 8.40
CA GLY A 124 7.54 4.62 8.10
C GLY A 124 8.75 5.02 8.96
N THR A 125 9.61 4.08 9.31
CA THR A 125 10.87 4.33 10.05
C THR A 125 12.10 4.26 9.14
N CYS A 126 11.92 4.03 7.83
CA CYS A 126 13.01 3.97 6.83
C CYS A 126 13.24 5.34 6.22
#